data_534677cdc2273d9bc617bdb2e9445c1e
#
_entry.id   534677cdc2273d9bc617bdb2e9445c1e
#
_cell.length_a   1.000
_cell.length_b   1.000
_cell.length_c   1.000
_cell.angle_alpha   90.00
_cell.angle_beta   90.00
_cell.angle_gamma   90.00
#
_symmetry.space_group_name_H-M   'P 1'
#
loop_
_entity.id
_entity.type
_entity.pdbx_description
1 polymer ?
#
loop_
_entity_poly.entity_id
_entity_poly.type
_entity_poly.pdbx_seq_one_letter_code
_entity_poly.pdbx_strand_id
1 'polypeptide(L)'
;MKNFLTSILPGQGVYFITSIKAGACRNHSCRTIHEMVRKAHELDAHGYDVFFACASFKEESHIDADGKRRQRTGENAGCAKSFWLDIDCGPDKAAEGKGYAIIKEALAALQAFIIAVGLPMPIIVFSGGGLHVY
;
A
#
# COMPACT_ATOMS: atom_id res chain seq x y z
N MET A 1 -0.73 -4.67 13.25
CA MET A 1 -0.50 -4.91 11.79
C MET A 1 -1.38 -6.02 11.22
N LYS A 2 -1.46 -7.24 11.78
CA LYS A 2 -2.26 -8.35 11.21
C LYS A 2 -3.72 -7.99 10.94
N ASN A 3 -4.46 -7.47 11.93
CA ASN A 3 -5.87 -7.10 11.78
C ASN A 3 -6.09 -6.06 10.68
N PHE A 4 -5.23 -5.07 10.60
CA PHE A 4 -5.25 -4.05 9.54
C PHE A 4 -5.09 -4.71 8.15
N LEU A 5 -4.05 -5.50 7.92
CA LEU A 5 -3.84 -6.17 6.64
C LEU A 5 -4.99 -7.11 6.27
N THR A 6 -5.56 -7.83 7.24
CA THR A 6 -6.75 -8.69 7.03
C THR A 6 -7.98 -7.87 6.60
N SER A 7 -8.11 -6.64 7.09
CA SER A 7 -9.23 -5.77 6.73
C SER A 7 -9.13 -5.26 5.29
N ILE A 8 -7.93 -4.97 4.79
CA ILE A 8 -7.73 -4.28 3.51
C ILE A 8 -7.28 -5.20 2.37
N LEU A 9 -6.71 -6.36 2.66
CA LEU A 9 -6.22 -7.30 1.64
C LEU A 9 -7.22 -8.44 1.36
N PRO A 10 -7.23 -8.97 0.13
CA PRO A 10 -8.00 -10.16 -0.21
C PRO A 10 -7.64 -11.36 0.69
N GLY A 11 -8.57 -12.29 0.86
CA GLY A 11 -8.33 -13.50 1.66
C GLY A 11 -7.53 -14.60 0.95
N GLN A 12 -7.15 -14.39 -0.31
CA GLN A 12 -6.48 -15.40 -1.13
C GLN A 12 -5.51 -14.76 -2.13
N GLY A 13 -4.60 -15.57 -2.65
CA GLY A 13 -3.58 -15.19 -3.62
C GLY A 13 -2.18 -15.08 -3.00
N VAL A 14 -1.25 -14.58 -3.78
CA VAL A 14 0.12 -14.28 -3.35
C VAL A 14 0.20 -12.82 -2.93
N TYR A 15 0.84 -12.55 -1.82
CA TYR A 15 1.07 -11.19 -1.32
C TYR A 15 2.54 -10.82 -1.46
N PHE A 16 2.83 -9.53 -1.51
CA PHE A 16 4.20 -9.05 -1.58
C PHE A 16 4.50 -8.02 -0.50
N ILE A 17 5.65 -8.23 0.15
CA ILE A 17 6.37 -7.21 0.90
C ILE A 17 7.51 -6.72 0.01
N THR A 18 7.68 -5.41 -0.08
CA THR A 18 8.82 -4.79 -0.74
C THR A 18 9.73 -4.19 0.31
N SER A 19 11.01 -4.49 0.26
CA SER A 19 12.03 -3.89 1.11
C SER A 19 12.94 -2.99 0.31
N ILE A 20 13.29 -1.83 0.87
CA ILE A 20 14.23 -0.88 0.28
C ILE A 20 15.32 -0.57 1.31
N LYS A 21 16.58 -0.65 0.88
CA LYS A 21 17.72 -0.25 1.69
C LYS A 21 18.86 0.20 0.78
N ALA A 22 19.42 1.38 1.05
CA ALA A 22 20.52 1.96 0.25
C ALA A 22 20.22 1.96 -1.26
N GLY A 23 18.97 2.26 -1.65
CA GLY A 23 18.53 2.29 -3.04
C GLY A 23 18.22 0.92 -3.68
N ALA A 24 18.57 -0.18 -3.02
CA ALA A 24 18.23 -1.52 -3.50
C ALA A 24 16.79 -1.89 -3.11
N CYS A 25 15.98 -2.26 -4.09
CA CYS A 25 14.58 -2.65 -3.93
C CYS A 25 14.42 -4.16 -4.17
N ARG A 26 13.73 -4.87 -3.26
CA ARG A 26 13.47 -6.31 -3.38
C ARG A 26 12.02 -6.63 -3.02
N ASN A 27 11.41 -7.51 -3.80
CA ASN A 27 10.08 -8.06 -3.51
C ASN A 27 10.21 -9.44 -2.86
N HIS A 28 9.40 -9.67 -1.83
CA HIS A 28 9.32 -10.93 -1.09
C HIS A 28 7.88 -11.43 -1.18
N SER A 29 7.68 -12.60 -1.80
CA SER A 29 6.39 -13.25 -1.88
C SER A 29 6.01 -13.90 -0.54
N CYS A 30 4.72 -13.85 -0.21
CA CYS A 30 4.13 -14.44 0.98
C CYS A 30 2.82 -15.13 0.58
N ARG A 31 2.54 -16.30 1.16
CA ARG A 31 1.30 -17.07 0.91
C ARG A 31 0.18 -16.69 1.85
N THR A 32 0.51 -16.08 2.97
CA THR A 32 -0.45 -15.71 4.01
C THR A 32 -0.15 -14.32 4.59
N ILE A 33 -1.18 -13.67 5.13
CA ILE A 33 -1.02 -12.41 5.87
C ILE A 33 -0.11 -12.59 7.09
N HIS A 34 -0.11 -13.78 7.69
CA HIS A 34 0.79 -14.08 8.81
C HIS A 34 2.27 -14.05 8.38
N GLU A 35 2.58 -14.64 7.23
CA GLU A 35 3.93 -14.57 6.63
C GLU A 35 4.33 -13.13 6.29
N MET A 36 3.40 -12.33 5.75
CA MET A 36 3.66 -10.91 5.50
C MET A 36 4.06 -10.17 6.77
N VAL A 37 3.30 -10.35 7.84
CA VAL A 37 3.58 -9.69 9.13
C VAL A 37 4.94 -10.10 9.66
N ARG A 38 5.25 -11.39 9.66
CA ARG A 38 6.55 -11.91 10.10
C ARG A 38 7.70 -11.35 9.24
N LYS A 39 7.55 -11.37 7.91
CA LYS A 39 8.55 -10.85 6.98
C LYS A 39 8.75 -9.34 7.14
N ALA A 40 7.68 -8.58 7.33
CA ALA A 40 7.78 -7.14 7.56
C ALA A 40 8.56 -6.82 8.83
N HIS A 41 8.28 -7.50 9.95
CA HIS A 41 9.02 -7.31 11.20
C HIS A 41 10.50 -7.71 11.09
N GLU A 42 10.79 -8.82 10.38
CA GLU A 42 12.16 -9.25 10.12
C GLU A 42 12.95 -8.18 9.35
N LEU A 43 12.38 -7.64 8.29
CA LEU A 43 13.03 -6.63 7.45
C LEU A 43 13.20 -5.30 8.18
N ASP A 44 12.16 -4.85 8.91
CA ASP A 44 12.21 -3.64 9.72
C ASP A 44 13.30 -3.72 10.80
N ALA A 45 13.41 -4.86 11.50
CA ALA A 45 14.46 -5.09 12.49
C ALA A 45 15.89 -5.04 11.91
N HIS A 46 16.03 -5.27 10.59
CA HIS A 46 17.30 -5.13 9.87
C HIS A 46 17.49 -3.75 9.22
N GLY A 47 16.62 -2.78 9.51
CA GLY A 47 16.72 -1.40 9.06
C GLY A 47 16.40 -1.22 7.57
N TYR A 48 15.45 -1.99 7.05
CA TYR A 48 14.87 -1.77 5.72
C TYR A 48 13.61 -0.90 5.84
N ASP A 49 13.40 -0.03 4.86
CA ASP A 49 12.07 0.53 4.62
C ASP A 49 11.19 -0.58 4.05
N VAL A 50 10.01 -0.76 4.65
CA VAL A 50 9.14 -1.90 4.33
C VAL A 50 7.79 -1.42 3.82
N PHE A 51 7.41 -1.92 2.65
CA PHE A 51 6.14 -1.60 1.99
C PHE A 51 5.38 -2.89 1.68
N PHE A 52 4.07 -2.79 1.57
CA PHE A 52 3.23 -3.90 1.11
C PHE A 52 2.43 -3.51 -0.14
N ALA A 53 2.06 -4.49 -0.95
CA ALA A 53 1.16 -4.27 -2.07
C ALA A 53 -0.30 -4.30 -1.58
N CYS A 54 -1.12 -3.35 -2.03
CA CYS A 54 -2.55 -3.27 -1.67
C CYS A 54 -3.45 -4.27 -2.43
N ALA A 55 -2.85 -5.23 -3.13
CA ALA A 55 -3.54 -6.29 -3.88
C ALA A 55 -2.90 -7.65 -3.61
N SER A 56 -3.63 -8.72 -3.90
CA SER A 56 -3.04 -10.04 -4.08
C SER A 56 -2.70 -10.29 -5.55
N PHE A 57 -1.81 -11.25 -5.78
CA PHE A 57 -1.31 -11.62 -7.10
C PHE A 57 -1.61 -13.08 -7.38
N LYS A 58 -1.66 -13.44 -8.66
CA LYS A 58 -1.95 -14.79 -9.13
C LYS A 58 -0.81 -15.75 -8.77
N GLU A 59 0.42 -15.30 -9.02
CA GLU A 59 1.64 -16.10 -8.88
C GLU A 59 2.77 -15.31 -8.23
N GLU A 60 3.78 -16.01 -7.71
CA GLU A 60 5.00 -15.40 -7.16
C GLU A 60 5.84 -14.71 -8.23
N SER A 61 5.76 -15.19 -9.46
CA SER A 61 6.36 -14.55 -10.63
C SER A 61 5.75 -15.12 -11.91
N HIS A 62 5.76 -14.35 -12.97
CA HIS A 62 5.34 -14.75 -14.31
C HIS A 62 6.38 -14.29 -15.34
N ILE A 63 6.27 -14.80 -16.54
CA ILE A 63 7.06 -14.33 -17.69
C ILE A 63 6.20 -13.33 -18.46
N ASP A 64 6.71 -12.10 -18.64
CA ASP A 64 6.03 -11.07 -19.42
C ASP A 64 6.16 -11.31 -20.94
N ALA A 65 5.51 -10.44 -21.72
CA ALA A 65 5.54 -10.53 -23.19
C ALA A 65 6.97 -10.41 -23.78
N ASP A 66 7.89 -9.79 -23.05
CA ASP A 66 9.30 -9.66 -23.44
C ASP A 66 10.17 -10.85 -23.01
N GLY A 67 9.57 -11.90 -22.44
CA GLY A 67 10.27 -13.07 -21.91
C GLY A 67 11.01 -12.82 -20.58
N LYS A 68 10.73 -11.70 -19.90
CA LYS A 68 11.37 -11.36 -18.63
C LYS A 68 10.55 -11.83 -17.42
N ARG A 69 11.24 -12.36 -16.43
CA ARG A 69 10.60 -12.75 -15.18
C ARG A 69 10.20 -11.52 -14.37
N ARG A 70 8.91 -11.40 -14.08
CA ARG A 70 8.30 -10.30 -13.32
C ARG A 70 7.51 -10.84 -12.13
N GLN A 71 7.23 -9.96 -11.17
CA GLN A 71 6.48 -10.30 -9.96
C GLN A 71 5.24 -9.41 -9.83
N ARG A 72 5.43 -8.13 -9.48
CA ARG A 72 4.36 -7.15 -9.18
C ARG A 72 4.03 -6.34 -10.42
N THR A 73 3.26 -6.91 -11.33
CA THR A 73 2.76 -6.22 -12.54
C THR A 73 1.24 -6.29 -12.60
N GLY A 74 0.61 -5.44 -13.41
CA GLY A 74 -0.83 -5.48 -13.65
C GLY A 74 -1.30 -6.83 -14.20
N GLU A 75 -0.51 -7.48 -15.06
CA GLU A 75 -0.82 -8.81 -15.64
C GLU A 75 -0.90 -9.90 -14.56
N ASN A 76 -0.03 -9.82 -13.55
CA ASN A 76 -0.01 -10.74 -12.43
C ASN A 76 -0.97 -10.34 -11.31
N ALA A 77 -1.55 -9.14 -11.34
CA ALA A 77 -2.53 -8.72 -10.34
C ALA A 77 -3.73 -9.68 -10.33
N GLY A 78 -4.08 -10.13 -9.14
CA GLY A 78 -5.20 -11.04 -8.92
C GLY A 78 -6.44 -10.30 -8.49
N CYS A 79 -6.43 -9.76 -7.28
CA CYS A 79 -7.58 -9.13 -6.66
C CYS A 79 -7.17 -7.99 -5.72
N ALA A 80 -7.97 -6.93 -5.70
CA ALA A 80 -7.95 -5.91 -4.66
C ALA A 80 -9.25 -6.02 -3.84
N LYS A 81 -9.16 -5.85 -2.52
CA LYS A 81 -10.32 -5.88 -1.63
C LYS A 81 -10.81 -4.48 -1.28
N SER A 82 -9.91 -3.51 -1.25
CA SER A 82 -10.21 -2.12 -0.94
C SER A 82 -9.70 -1.18 -2.04
N PHE A 83 -10.31 -0.03 -2.15
CA PHE A 83 -9.67 1.12 -2.79
C PHE A 83 -8.65 1.70 -1.82
N TRP A 84 -7.67 2.40 -2.35
CA TRP A 84 -6.72 3.14 -1.52
C TRP A 84 -6.42 4.50 -2.15
N LEU A 85 -6.19 5.48 -1.27
CA LEU A 85 -5.73 6.81 -1.65
C LEU A 85 -4.50 7.15 -0.83
N ASP A 86 -3.56 7.85 -1.46
CA ASP A 86 -2.42 8.47 -0.80
C ASP A 86 -2.61 9.99 -0.90
N ILE A 87 -2.77 10.65 0.25
CA ILE A 87 -3.03 12.08 0.33
C ILE A 87 -1.81 12.74 0.98
N ASP A 88 -1.01 13.38 0.16
CA ASP A 88 0.17 14.13 0.60
C ASP A 88 -0.21 15.37 1.41
N CYS A 89 0.55 15.65 2.46
CA CYS A 89 0.42 16.87 3.27
C CYS A 89 1.79 17.52 3.48
N GLY A 90 1.78 18.84 3.56
CA GLY A 90 2.96 19.66 3.81
C GLY A 90 2.96 20.94 2.98
N PRO A 91 3.66 21.99 3.45
CA PRO A 91 3.69 23.28 2.75
C PRO A 91 4.17 23.17 1.30
N ASP A 92 5.21 22.38 1.06
CA ASP A 92 5.79 22.20 -0.28
C ASP A 92 4.80 21.49 -1.21
N LYS A 93 4.10 20.46 -0.72
CA LYS A 93 3.09 19.75 -1.49
C LYS A 93 1.89 20.62 -1.83
N ALA A 94 1.46 21.46 -0.90
CA ALA A 94 0.40 22.43 -1.14
C ALA A 94 0.81 23.50 -2.15
N ALA A 95 2.04 24.03 -2.06
CA ALA A 95 2.57 25.01 -3.00
C ALA A 95 2.66 24.46 -4.43
N GLU A 96 2.95 23.17 -4.58
CA GLU A 96 2.98 22.48 -5.88
C GLU A 96 1.59 22.07 -6.40
N GLY A 97 0.52 22.27 -5.61
CA GLY A 97 -0.84 21.82 -5.93
C GLY A 97 -1.02 20.30 -5.91
N LYS A 98 -0.14 19.57 -5.21
CA LYS A 98 -0.11 18.09 -5.15
C LYS A 98 -0.63 17.53 -3.83
N GLY A 99 -1.04 18.37 -2.90
CA GLY A 99 -1.51 17.94 -1.58
C GLY A 99 -2.06 19.09 -0.77
N TYR A 100 -2.25 18.86 0.52
CA TYR A 100 -2.80 19.82 1.47
C TYR A 100 -1.68 20.41 2.36
N ALA A 101 -1.84 21.66 2.80
CA ALA A 101 -0.85 22.28 3.66
C ALA A 101 -0.73 21.58 5.03
N ILE A 102 -1.86 21.11 5.57
CA ILE A 102 -1.93 20.43 6.86
C ILE A 102 -2.90 19.25 6.82
N ILE A 103 -2.68 18.28 7.69
CA ILE A 103 -3.51 17.07 7.83
C ILE A 103 -4.99 17.37 8.08
N LYS A 104 -5.30 18.44 8.81
CA LYS A 104 -6.69 18.84 9.10
C LYS A 104 -7.47 19.17 7.83
N GLU A 105 -6.85 19.87 6.87
CA GLU A 105 -7.46 20.18 5.58
C GLU A 105 -7.67 18.91 4.74
N ALA A 106 -6.68 18.04 4.71
CA ALA A 106 -6.78 16.75 4.03
C ALA A 106 -7.93 15.89 4.59
N LEU A 107 -8.08 15.82 5.90
CA LEU A 107 -9.17 15.10 6.56
C LEU A 107 -10.54 15.71 6.24
N ALA A 108 -10.65 17.04 6.25
CA ALA A 108 -11.90 17.71 5.90
C ALA A 108 -12.31 17.46 4.45
N ALA A 109 -11.34 17.52 3.52
CA ALA A 109 -11.58 17.22 2.12
C ALA A 109 -11.95 15.74 1.89
N LEU A 110 -11.26 14.82 2.56
CA LEU A 110 -11.59 13.38 2.53
C LEU A 110 -13.01 13.13 3.04
N GLN A 111 -13.39 13.74 4.16
CA GLN A 111 -14.73 13.61 4.73
C GLN A 111 -15.80 14.12 3.77
N ALA A 112 -15.59 15.30 3.18
CA ALA A 112 -16.50 15.86 2.18
C ALA A 112 -16.65 14.93 0.96
N PHE A 113 -15.54 14.38 0.46
CA PHE A 113 -15.54 13.41 -0.64
C PHE A 113 -16.34 12.14 -0.29
N ILE A 114 -16.09 11.53 0.87
CA ILE A 114 -16.78 10.32 1.34
C ILE A 114 -18.29 10.54 1.39
N ILE A 115 -18.72 11.69 1.96
CA ILE A 115 -20.14 12.04 2.05
C ILE A 115 -20.74 12.23 0.66
N ALA A 116 -20.04 12.96 -0.22
CA ALA A 116 -20.54 13.29 -1.57
C ALA A 116 -20.74 12.05 -2.45
N VAL A 117 -19.88 11.02 -2.30
CA VAL A 117 -19.98 9.78 -3.10
C VAL A 117 -20.67 8.63 -2.36
N GLY A 118 -21.06 8.81 -1.09
CA GLY A 118 -21.77 7.78 -0.33
C GLY A 118 -20.89 6.58 0.04
N LEU A 119 -19.59 6.77 0.23
CA LEU A 119 -18.69 5.69 0.64
C LEU A 119 -18.75 5.43 2.16
N PRO A 120 -18.49 4.21 2.62
CA PRO A 120 -18.32 3.93 4.04
C PRO A 120 -17.07 4.64 4.60
N MET A 121 -17.05 4.81 5.93
CA MET A 121 -15.86 5.37 6.60
C MET A 121 -14.64 4.48 6.37
N PRO A 122 -13.54 5.03 5.85
CA PRO A 122 -12.33 4.27 5.57
C PRO A 122 -11.49 4.05 6.82
N ILE A 123 -10.52 3.15 6.69
CA ILE A 123 -9.38 3.05 7.62
C ILE A 123 -8.36 4.11 7.19
N ILE A 124 -7.95 4.97 8.12
CA ILE A 124 -6.99 6.03 7.88
C ILE A 124 -5.71 5.75 8.66
N VAL A 125 -4.58 5.82 7.97
CA VAL A 125 -3.24 5.68 8.56
C VAL A 125 -2.47 6.98 8.34
N PHE A 126 -1.92 7.55 9.42
CA PHE A 126 -1.03 8.71 9.35
C PHE A 126 0.36 8.23 8.94
N SER A 127 0.83 8.63 7.76
CA SER A 127 2.11 8.17 7.20
C SER A 127 3.32 9.03 7.60
N GLY A 128 3.09 10.11 8.36
CA GLY A 128 4.11 11.10 8.68
C GLY A 128 4.16 12.26 7.67
N GLY A 129 3.99 12.00 6.38
CA GLY A 129 3.90 13.00 5.32
C GLY A 129 2.49 13.21 4.77
N GLY A 130 1.48 12.52 5.33
CA GLY A 130 0.11 12.58 4.83
C GLY A 130 -0.78 11.48 5.40
N LEU A 131 -1.76 11.06 4.59
CA LEU A 131 -2.76 10.05 4.95
C LEU A 131 -2.78 8.94 3.91
N HIS A 132 -2.62 7.70 4.37
CA HIS A 132 -3.01 6.52 3.58
C HIS A 132 -4.44 6.13 3.97
N VAL A 133 -5.31 6.01 2.99
CA VAL A 133 -6.75 5.77 3.16
C VAL A 133 -7.12 4.45 2.48
N TYR A 134 -7.84 3.57 3.20
CA TYR A 134 -8.21 2.23 2.73
C TYR A 134 -9.70 1.93 2.91
#